data_583a09efad625b95d92b544dd8a4c3b6
#
_entry.id   583a09efad625b95d92b544dd8a4c3b6
#
_cell.length_a   1.000
_cell.length_b   1.000
_cell.length_c   1.000
_cell.angle_alpha   90.00
_cell.angle_beta   90.00
_cell.angle_gamma   90.00
#
_symmetry.space_group_name_H-M   'P 1'
#
loop_
_entity.id
_entity.type
_entity.pdbx_description
1 polymer ?
#
loop_
_entity_poly.entity_id
_entity_poly.type
_entity_poly.pdbx_seq_one_letter_code
_entity_poly.pdbx_strand_id
1 'polypeptide(L)'
;MKIVFFTGIGRRNRNEDAYAVVEMPEQGRTLAIVCDGMGGHGYGDEASQTVVKAISNYWTGNPKRHDCEKKIVDAVAQAGIIYEKKTCGREMGTTLTMVAIEDGTVHFCHCGDSRIYFCRKSGMRFYTNDHTRVSEEGWVLVTNCFFTGHCSEIKPDIR
;
A
#
# COMPACT_ATOMS: atom_id res chain seq x y z
N MET A 1 -20.55 -6.48 3.51
CA MET A 1 -19.37 -7.09 2.85
C MET A 1 -18.66 -7.99 3.85
N LYS A 2 -17.96 -9.07 3.43
CA LYS A 2 -17.12 -9.89 4.32
C LYS A 2 -15.66 -9.66 3.93
N ILE A 3 -14.83 -9.29 4.90
CA ILE A 3 -13.38 -9.12 4.72
C ILE A 3 -12.69 -10.21 5.54
N VAL A 4 -11.74 -10.89 4.94
CA VAL A 4 -10.90 -11.90 5.59
C VAL A 4 -9.46 -11.54 5.29
N PHE A 5 -8.60 -11.60 6.28
CA PHE A 5 -7.18 -11.35 6.14
C PHE A 5 -6.36 -12.44 6.83
N PHE A 6 -5.15 -12.59 6.36
CA PHE A 6 -4.16 -13.50 6.92
C PHE A 6 -2.77 -12.89 6.75
N THR A 7 -1.91 -13.06 7.72
CA THR A 7 -0.48 -12.75 7.63
C THR A 7 0.30 -13.84 8.35
N GLY A 8 1.53 -14.07 7.92
CA GLY A 8 2.38 -15.11 8.51
C GLY A 8 3.85 -14.86 8.22
N ILE A 9 4.68 -15.11 9.22
CA ILE A 9 6.13 -14.89 9.16
C ILE A 9 6.86 -15.79 8.12
N GLY A 10 6.23 -16.92 7.73
CA GLY A 10 6.84 -17.87 6.80
C GLY A 10 8.19 -18.39 7.28
N ARG A 11 9.22 -18.30 6.43
CA ARG A 11 10.60 -18.72 6.73
C ARG A 11 11.50 -17.56 7.18
N ARG A 12 10.93 -16.36 7.37
CA ARG A 12 11.67 -15.18 7.79
C ARG A 12 11.84 -15.17 9.31
N ASN A 13 12.79 -14.39 9.81
CA ASN A 13 12.99 -14.19 11.26
C ASN A 13 12.00 -13.18 11.84
N ARG A 14 11.44 -12.30 11.01
CA ARG A 14 10.46 -11.27 11.37
C ARG A 14 9.37 -11.22 10.30
N ASN A 15 8.17 -10.87 10.72
CA ASN A 15 7.11 -10.50 9.80
C ASN A 15 7.22 -9.01 9.51
N GLU A 16 7.53 -8.65 8.28
CA GLU A 16 7.69 -7.28 7.83
C GLU A 16 6.44 -6.76 7.10
N ASP A 17 5.41 -7.61 6.98
CA ASP A 17 4.12 -7.19 6.43
C ASP A 17 3.32 -6.38 7.45
N ALA A 18 2.56 -5.42 6.95
CA ALA A 18 1.53 -4.73 7.71
C ALA A 18 0.23 -4.63 6.91
N TYR A 19 -0.89 -4.61 7.59
CA TYR A 19 -2.20 -4.43 6.96
C TYR A 19 -3.13 -3.62 7.86
N ALA A 20 -4.16 -3.04 7.25
CA ALA A 20 -5.28 -2.44 7.96
C ALA A 20 -6.58 -2.63 7.18
N VAL A 21 -7.67 -2.72 7.93
CA VAL A 21 -9.03 -2.61 7.41
C VAL A 21 -9.72 -1.50 8.20
N VAL A 22 -10.22 -0.49 7.49
CA VAL A 22 -10.95 0.63 8.08
C VAL A 22 -12.35 0.60 7.50
N GLU A 23 -13.33 0.29 8.34
CA GLU A 23 -14.74 0.28 7.97
C GLU A 23 -15.44 1.49 8.58
N MET A 24 -16.11 2.26 7.74
CA MET A 24 -16.91 3.42 8.12
C MET A 24 -18.32 3.28 7.50
N PRO A 25 -19.13 2.34 8.04
CA PRO A 25 -20.40 1.95 7.43
C PRO A 25 -21.39 3.11 7.31
N GLU A 26 -21.43 3.99 8.31
CA GLU A 26 -22.27 5.18 8.31
C GLU A 26 -21.96 6.17 7.17
N GLN A 27 -20.74 6.06 6.61
CA GLN A 27 -20.29 6.88 5.49
C GLN A 27 -20.26 6.09 4.17
N GLY A 28 -20.68 4.83 4.16
CA GLY A 28 -20.59 3.97 2.97
C GLY A 28 -19.15 3.71 2.50
N ARG A 29 -18.18 3.73 3.42
CA ARG A 29 -16.75 3.68 3.10
C ARG A 29 -16.06 2.50 3.75
N THR A 30 -15.18 1.87 2.98
CA THR A 30 -14.26 0.84 3.49
C THR A 30 -12.91 1.00 2.82
N LEU A 31 -11.84 0.80 3.58
CA LEU A 31 -10.48 0.78 3.10
C LEU A 31 -9.80 -0.50 3.58
N ALA A 32 -9.13 -1.19 2.68
CA ALA A 32 -8.24 -2.30 3.00
C ALA A 32 -6.84 -1.99 2.44
N ILE A 33 -5.81 -2.19 3.25
CA ILE A 33 -4.41 -1.90 2.91
C ILE A 33 -3.56 -3.10 3.27
N VAL A 34 -2.61 -3.43 2.39
CA VAL A 34 -1.51 -4.37 2.66
C VAL A 34 -0.22 -3.74 2.16
N CYS A 35 0.81 -3.80 3.01
CA CYS A 35 2.16 -3.34 2.73
C CYS A 35 3.14 -4.47 3.07
N ASP A 36 4.02 -4.82 2.13
CA ASP A 36 5.13 -5.76 2.32
C ASP A 36 6.42 -4.96 2.56
N GLY A 37 6.96 -5.07 3.74
CA GLY A 37 8.16 -4.35 4.16
C GLY A 37 9.43 -4.96 3.58
N MET A 38 10.23 -4.12 2.96
CA MET A 38 11.52 -4.47 2.39
C MET A 38 12.64 -3.90 3.27
N GLY A 39 13.41 -4.76 3.89
CA GLY A 39 14.47 -4.28 4.76
C GLY A 39 15.62 -5.28 4.87
N GLY A 40 16.56 -5.26 3.92
CA GLY A 40 17.84 -5.97 4.08
C GLY A 40 18.59 -5.59 5.36
N HIS A 41 18.20 -4.49 6.00
CA HIS A 41 18.78 -3.91 7.22
C HIS A 41 17.83 -3.99 8.44
N GLY A 42 16.70 -4.70 8.36
CA GLY A 42 15.83 -5.01 9.50
C GLY A 42 14.81 -3.95 9.89
N TYR A 43 14.44 -3.04 8.98
CA TYR A 43 13.44 -1.98 9.22
C TYR A 43 12.20 -2.09 8.33
N GLY A 44 11.99 -3.23 7.65
CA GLY A 44 10.84 -3.42 6.78
C GLY A 44 9.50 -3.38 7.54
N ASP A 45 9.47 -3.91 8.76
CA ASP A 45 8.30 -3.86 9.64
C ASP A 45 7.93 -2.41 10.05
N GLU A 46 8.93 -1.57 10.33
CA GLU A 46 8.69 -0.15 10.61
C GLU A 46 8.22 0.60 9.37
N ALA A 47 8.75 0.26 8.19
CA ALA A 47 8.36 0.83 6.92
C ALA A 47 6.88 0.55 6.62
N SER A 48 6.49 -0.71 6.59
CA SER A 48 5.13 -1.14 6.27
C SER A 48 4.09 -0.58 7.25
N GLN A 49 4.38 -0.65 8.57
CA GLN A 49 3.51 -0.11 9.61
C GLN A 49 3.35 1.41 9.49
N THR A 50 4.41 2.13 9.10
CA THR A 50 4.35 3.58 8.94
C THR A 50 3.40 3.98 7.83
N VAL A 51 3.50 3.34 6.66
CA VAL A 51 2.64 3.62 5.52
C VAL A 51 1.18 3.24 5.81
N VAL A 52 0.94 2.04 6.35
CA VAL A 52 -0.41 1.58 6.73
C VAL A 52 -1.06 2.57 7.70
N LYS A 53 -0.34 2.98 8.76
CA LYS A 53 -0.85 3.93 9.75
C LYS A 53 -1.11 5.32 9.16
N ALA A 54 -0.20 5.83 8.34
CA ALA A 54 -0.34 7.15 7.73
C ALA A 54 -1.57 7.21 6.82
N ILE A 55 -1.74 6.23 5.93
CA ILE A 55 -2.89 6.18 5.01
C ILE A 55 -4.20 5.97 5.79
N SER A 56 -4.23 5.07 6.78
CA SER A 56 -5.42 4.84 7.61
C SER A 56 -5.85 6.10 8.35
N ASN A 57 -4.91 6.84 8.95
CA ASN A 57 -5.18 8.09 9.64
C ASN A 57 -5.67 9.18 8.68
N TYR A 58 -5.05 9.29 7.50
CA TYR A 58 -5.52 10.21 6.48
C TYR A 58 -6.95 9.90 6.05
N TRP A 59 -7.26 8.62 5.83
CA TRP A 59 -8.57 8.17 5.40
C TRP A 59 -9.67 8.45 6.42
N THR A 60 -9.39 8.19 7.71
CA THR A 60 -10.34 8.44 8.80
C THR A 60 -10.50 9.93 9.11
N GLY A 61 -9.42 10.70 9.04
CA GLY A 61 -9.42 12.14 9.34
C GLY A 61 -9.98 13.02 8.24
N ASN A 62 -10.13 12.50 7.01
CA ASN A 62 -10.64 13.26 5.88
C ASN A 62 -12.05 12.78 5.49
N PRO A 63 -13.03 13.71 5.39
CA PRO A 63 -14.38 13.37 5.01
C PRO A 63 -14.42 12.84 3.58
N LYS A 64 -15.55 12.23 3.23
CA LYS A 64 -15.86 11.84 1.87
C LYS A 64 -15.68 13.01 0.90
N ARG A 65 -15.01 12.77 -0.22
CA ARG A 65 -14.85 13.73 -1.31
C ARG A 65 -15.53 13.18 -2.56
N HIS A 66 -15.96 14.06 -3.45
CA HIS A 66 -16.53 13.66 -4.75
C HIS A 66 -15.50 12.95 -5.65
N ASP A 67 -14.20 13.18 -5.42
CA ASP A 67 -13.10 12.57 -6.16
C ASP A 67 -12.29 11.64 -5.24
N CYS A 68 -12.64 10.36 -5.28
CA CYS A 68 -11.97 9.32 -4.49
C CYS A 68 -10.54 9.08 -4.98
N GLU A 69 -10.28 9.16 -6.28
CA GLU A 69 -8.93 8.97 -6.84
C GLU A 69 -7.98 10.05 -6.33
N LYS A 70 -8.41 11.31 -6.38
CA LYS A 70 -7.63 12.42 -5.82
C LYS A 70 -7.35 12.23 -4.33
N LYS A 71 -8.32 11.74 -3.58
CA LYS A 71 -8.15 11.44 -2.15
C LYS A 71 -7.10 10.35 -1.92
N ILE A 72 -7.07 9.33 -2.78
CA ILE A 72 -6.07 8.28 -2.74
C ILE A 72 -4.67 8.86 -3.03
N VAL A 73 -4.54 9.68 -4.07
CA VAL A 73 -3.26 10.36 -4.39
C VAL A 73 -2.78 11.20 -3.20
N ASP A 74 -3.67 12.02 -2.63
CA ASP A 74 -3.36 12.86 -1.47
C ASP A 74 -2.93 12.01 -0.24
N ALA A 75 -3.59 10.86 -0.01
CA ALA A 75 -3.24 9.94 1.07
C ALA A 75 -1.83 9.34 0.89
N VAL A 76 -1.50 8.91 -0.33
CA VAL A 76 -0.17 8.38 -0.68
C VAL A 76 0.90 9.46 -0.52
N ALA A 77 0.66 10.68 -1.00
CA ALA A 77 1.59 11.79 -0.87
C ALA A 77 1.84 12.16 0.60
N GLN A 78 0.80 12.22 1.43
CA GLN A 78 0.93 12.48 2.87
C GLN A 78 1.67 11.33 3.59
N ALA A 79 1.40 10.09 3.20
CA ALA A 79 2.13 8.95 3.74
C ALA A 79 3.63 9.03 3.40
N GLY A 80 3.99 9.45 2.18
CA GLY A 80 5.37 9.69 1.76
C GLY A 80 6.08 10.73 2.64
N ILE A 81 5.43 11.87 2.92
CA ILE A 81 5.98 12.93 3.78
C ILE A 81 6.22 12.41 5.21
N ILE A 82 5.27 11.65 5.77
CA ILE A 82 5.38 11.07 7.12
C ILE A 82 6.49 10.03 7.14
N TYR A 83 6.57 9.21 6.12
CA TYR A 83 7.56 8.16 5.95
C TYR A 83 8.97 8.74 5.95
N GLU A 84 9.26 9.73 5.09
CA GLU A 84 10.57 10.37 5.01
C GLU A 84 11.03 10.98 6.34
N LYS A 85 10.12 11.63 7.06
CA LYS A 85 10.42 12.16 8.39
C LYS A 85 10.78 11.08 9.39
N LYS A 86 10.16 9.91 9.28
CA LYS A 86 10.34 8.81 10.22
C LYS A 86 11.58 7.98 9.94
N THR A 87 11.99 7.87 8.68
CA THR A 87 13.17 7.09 8.30
C THR A 87 14.45 7.63 8.94
N CYS A 88 14.54 8.95 9.14
CA CYS A 88 15.73 9.61 9.68
C CYS A 88 17.03 9.17 8.97
N GLY A 89 16.96 8.96 7.66
CA GLY A 89 18.09 8.50 6.84
C GLY A 89 18.39 7.00 6.92
N ARG A 90 17.60 6.20 7.66
CA ARG A 90 17.71 4.74 7.64
C ARG A 90 17.16 4.19 6.34
N GLU A 91 17.90 3.28 5.73
CA GLU A 91 17.49 2.62 4.50
C GLU A 91 16.39 1.59 4.79
N MET A 92 15.18 1.86 4.31
CA MET A 92 14.02 1.01 4.49
C MET A 92 13.03 1.22 3.35
N GLY A 93 12.20 0.22 3.07
CA GLY A 93 11.23 0.26 1.98
C GLY A 93 9.98 -0.53 2.29
N THR A 94 8.90 -0.25 1.55
CA THR A 94 7.67 -1.05 1.57
C THR A 94 6.84 -0.85 0.31
N THR A 95 6.13 -1.90 -0.08
CA THR A 95 5.10 -1.83 -1.11
C THR A 95 3.82 -1.19 -0.57
N LEU A 96 2.87 -0.94 -1.45
CA LEU A 96 1.49 -0.58 -1.11
C LEU A 96 0.52 -1.28 -2.05
N THR A 97 -0.43 -2.00 -1.50
CA THR A 97 -1.68 -2.37 -2.16
C THR A 97 -2.85 -1.89 -1.33
N MET A 98 -3.80 -1.22 -1.97
CA MET A 98 -4.94 -0.63 -1.29
C MET A 98 -6.20 -0.80 -2.12
N VAL A 99 -7.30 -1.12 -1.45
CA VAL A 99 -8.64 -1.15 -2.02
C VAL A 99 -9.51 -0.19 -1.21
N ALA A 100 -10.02 0.84 -1.87
CA ALA A 100 -10.97 1.78 -1.30
C ALA A 100 -12.35 1.55 -1.92
N ILE A 101 -13.37 1.46 -1.08
CA ILE A 101 -14.76 1.34 -1.51
C ILE A 101 -15.51 2.54 -0.97
N GLU A 102 -16.11 3.32 -1.87
CA GLU A 102 -16.98 4.43 -1.53
C GLU A 102 -18.27 4.33 -2.37
N ASP A 103 -19.44 4.33 -1.73
CA ASP A 103 -20.77 4.27 -2.39
C ASP A 103 -20.89 3.14 -3.42
N GLY A 104 -20.34 1.98 -3.13
CA GLY A 104 -20.38 0.82 -4.02
C GLY A 104 -19.39 0.85 -5.18
N THR A 105 -18.64 1.95 -5.36
CA THR A 105 -17.53 2.03 -6.31
C THR A 105 -16.24 1.51 -5.64
N VAL A 106 -15.48 0.73 -6.38
CA VAL A 106 -14.23 0.12 -5.91
C VAL A 106 -13.06 0.78 -6.63
N HIS A 107 -12.14 1.33 -5.86
CA HIS A 107 -10.90 1.91 -6.35
C HIS A 107 -9.73 1.07 -5.87
N PHE A 108 -8.77 0.85 -6.74
CA PHE A 108 -7.53 0.13 -6.46
C PHE A 108 -6.36 1.08 -6.53
N CYS A 109 -5.40 0.92 -5.62
CA CYS A 109 -4.14 1.66 -5.64
C CYS A 109 -3.00 0.71 -5.38
N HIS A 110 -1.93 0.83 -6.17
CA HIS A 110 -0.83 -0.12 -6.16
C HIS A 110 0.51 0.57 -6.37
N CYS A 111 1.50 0.20 -5.54
CA CYS A 111 2.92 0.53 -5.68
C CYS A 111 3.75 -0.67 -5.25
N GLY A 112 4.72 -1.08 -6.05
CA GLY A 112 5.61 -2.21 -5.75
C GLY A 112 5.25 -3.50 -6.48
N ASP A 113 5.53 -4.64 -5.89
CA ASP A 113 5.32 -5.99 -6.46
C ASP A 113 4.31 -6.84 -5.68
N SER A 114 3.72 -6.31 -4.62
CA SER A 114 2.53 -6.90 -4.00
C SER A 114 1.33 -6.73 -4.93
N ARG A 115 0.50 -7.76 -5.12
CA ARG A 115 -0.52 -7.75 -6.18
C ARG A 115 -1.95 -7.64 -5.65
N ILE A 116 -2.80 -6.96 -6.41
CA ILE A 116 -4.25 -6.98 -6.26
C ILE A 116 -4.84 -7.84 -7.39
N TYR A 117 -5.68 -8.79 -7.03
CA TYR A 117 -6.44 -9.61 -7.96
C TYR A 117 -7.91 -9.29 -7.84
N PHE A 118 -8.55 -8.87 -8.92
CA PHE A 118 -9.97 -8.64 -8.98
C PHE A 118 -10.68 -9.77 -9.71
N CYS A 119 -11.50 -10.52 -8.97
CA CYS A 119 -12.21 -11.69 -9.45
C CYS A 119 -13.73 -11.51 -9.32
N ARG A 120 -14.47 -12.06 -10.24
CA ARG A 120 -15.92 -12.24 -10.19
C ARG A 120 -16.26 -13.71 -10.33
N LYS A 121 -17.55 -14.08 -10.14
CA LYS A 121 -18.01 -15.47 -10.34
C LYS A 121 -17.63 -16.06 -11.71
N SER A 122 -17.52 -15.22 -12.74
CA SER A 122 -17.11 -15.58 -14.10
C SER A 122 -15.59 -15.67 -14.32
N GLY A 123 -14.78 -15.55 -13.27
CA GLY A 123 -13.31 -15.62 -13.31
C GLY A 123 -12.61 -14.30 -12.97
N MET A 124 -11.29 -14.32 -13.11
CA MET A 124 -10.43 -13.17 -12.89
C MET A 124 -10.70 -12.09 -13.96
N ARG A 125 -10.79 -10.83 -13.52
CA ARG A 125 -11.03 -9.67 -14.38
C ARG A 125 -9.78 -8.88 -14.67
N PHE A 126 -8.98 -8.63 -13.64
CA PHE A 126 -7.66 -8.06 -13.79
C PHE A 126 -6.78 -8.38 -12.58
N TYR A 127 -5.50 -8.14 -12.71
CA TYR A 127 -4.52 -8.04 -11.63
C TYR A 127 -3.55 -6.89 -11.92
N THR A 128 -2.86 -6.41 -10.88
CA THR A 128 -1.85 -5.35 -11.01
C THR A 128 -0.54 -5.93 -11.57
N ASN A 129 0.19 -5.11 -12.33
CA ASN A 129 1.53 -5.47 -12.82
C ASN A 129 2.58 -5.07 -11.78
N ASP A 130 3.58 -5.90 -11.59
CA ASP A 130 4.67 -5.61 -10.65
C ASP A 130 5.50 -4.41 -11.13
N HIS A 131 5.81 -3.49 -10.23
CA HIS A 131 6.77 -2.43 -10.48
C HIS A 131 8.18 -2.95 -10.16
N THR A 132 8.73 -3.72 -11.08
CA THR A 132 10.06 -4.29 -10.95
C THR A 132 10.91 -4.03 -12.18
N ARG A 133 12.23 -4.10 -11.99
CA ARG A 133 13.21 -4.12 -13.08
C ARG A 133 14.29 -5.15 -12.77
N VAL A 134 14.93 -5.67 -13.79
CA VAL A 134 16.10 -6.53 -13.64
C VAL A 134 17.36 -5.66 -13.70
N SER A 135 18.26 -5.80 -12.72
CA SER A 135 19.57 -5.13 -12.73
C SER A 135 20.51 -5.79 -13.73
N GLU A 136 21.65 -5.16 -14.00
CA GLU A 136 22.70 -5.73 -14.89
C GLU A 136 23.24 -7.06 -14.36
N GLU A 137 23.23 -7.25 -13.04
CA GLU A 137 23.66 -8.49 -12.38
C GLU A 137 22.55 -9.56 -12.31
N GLY A 138 21.37 -9.29 -12.87
CA GLY A 138 20.24 -10.21 -12.91
C GLY A 138 19.33 -10.20 -11.66
N TRP A 139 19.50 -9.24 -10.73
CA TRP A 139 18.63 -9.10 -9.58
C TRP A 139 17.30 -8.44 -9.95
N VAL A 140 16.20 -8.96 -9.40
CA VAL A 140 14.89 -8.30 -9.52
C VAL A 140 14.79 -7.23 -8.44
N LEU A 141 14.68 -5.98 -8.85
CA LEU A 141 14.57 -4.82 -7.97
C LEU A 141 13.15 -4.27 -8.03
N VAL A 142 12.54 -4.05 -6.86
CA VAL A 142 11.28 -3.32 -6.77
C VAL A 142 11.55 -1.84 -7.05
N THR A 143 10.73 -1.27 -7.90
CA THR A 143 10.82 0.15 -8.28
C THR A 143 9.73 0.97 -7.60
N ASN A 144 8.98 1.79 -8.16
CA ASN A 144 7.83 2.55 -7.66
C ASN A 144 7.22 2.03 -6.32
N CYS A 145 7.92 2.27 -5.22
CA CYS A 145 7.54 1.86 -3.86
C CYS A 145 7.94 2.95 -2.86
N PHE A 146 7.47 2.86 -1.61
CA PHE A 146 7.99 3.70 -0.55
C PHE A 146 9.41 3.26 -0.23
N PHE A 147 10.37 4.13 -0.49
CA PHE A 147 11.78 3.89 -0.18
C PHE A 147 12.43 5.20 0.26
N THR A 148 13.31 5.13 1.25
CA THR A 148 13.97 6.30 1.86
C THR A 148 14.66 7.15 0.80
N GLY A 149 14.35 8.44 0.79
CA GLY A 149 14.88 9.42 -0.16
C GLY A 149 14.12 9.50 -1.50
N HIS A 150 13.13 8.62 -1.76
CA HIS A 150 12.44 8.51 -3.04
C HIS A 150 10.91 8.63 -2.97
N CYS A 151 10.32 8.90 -1.79
CA CYS A 151 8.87 8.92 -1.65
C CYS A 151 8.17 10.03 -2.46
N SER A 152 8.87 11.09 -2.83
CA SER A 152 8.33 12.15 -3.70
C SER A 152 8.15 11.70 -5.17
N GLU A 153 8.79 10.61 -5.55
CA GLU A 153 8.76 10.07 -6.92
C GLU A 153 7.67 9.01 -7.12
N ILE A 154 6.97 8.61 -6.04
CA ILE A 154 5.94 7.58 -6.08
C ILE A 154 4.80 8.01 -6.99
N LYS A 155 4.48 7.18 -7.97
CA LYS A 155 3.34 7.32 -8.89
C LYS A 155 2.44 6.11 -8.74
N PRO A 156 1.45 6.16 -7.84
CA PRO A 156 0.57 5.01 -7.63
C PRO A 156 -0.26 4.72 -8.89
N ASP A 157 -0.36 3.45 -9.25
CA ASP A 157 -1.35 2.99 -10.21
C ASP A 157 -2.72 3.00 -9.55
N ILE A 158 -3.65 3.78 -10.10
CA ILE A 158 -5.03 3.89 -9.60
C ILE A 158 -6.01 3.44 -10.69
N ARG A 159 -7.01 2.67 -10.28
CA ARG A 159 -8.10 2.19 -11.14
C ARG A 159 -9.43 2.16 -10.40
#